data_d2f47b6374cdd5c4fa62b71fdf4c5951
#
_entry.id   d2f47b6374cdd5c4fa62b71fdf4c5951
#
_cell.length_a   1.000
_cell.length_b   1.000
_cell.length_c   1.000
_cell.angle_alpha   90.00
_cell.angle_beta   90.00
_cell.angle_gamma   90.00
#
_symmetry.space_group_name_H-M   'P 1'
#
loop_
_entity.id
_entity.type
_entity.pdbx_description
1 polymer ?
#
loop_
_entity_poly.entity_id
_entity_poly.type
_entity_poly.pdbx_seq_one_letter_code
_entity_poly.pdbx_strand_id
1 'polypeptide(L)' 'MIETVVALLLILNGNIIEHTFKDNLSSCLKSKRIAQREVNPESVVFSCKIVKAKTEIYMGGKKILKILEYKN' A
#
# COMPACT_ATOMS: atom_id res chain seq x y z
N MET A 1 9.33 -12.19 -7.34
CA MET A 1 8.19 -13.07 -7.05
C MET A 1 6.88 -12.35 -7.36
N ILE A 2 5.92 -13.04 -7.94
CA ILE A 2 4.60 -12.46 -8.21
C ILE A 2 3.60 -13.11 -7.27
N GLU A 3 2.88 -12.31 -6.49
CA GLU A 3 1.93 -12.80 -5.51
C GLU A 3 0.81 -11.78 -5.23
N THR A 4 -0.25 -12.26 -4.63
CA THR A 4 -1.36 -11.41 -4.20
C THR A 4 -1.08 -10.95 -2.77
N VAL A 5 -1.03 -9.65 -2.57
CA VAL A 5 -0.70 -9.05 -1.27
C VAL A 5 -1.62 -7.88 -0.95
N VAL A 6 -1.59 -7.46 0.31
CA VAL A 6 -2.27 -6.22 0.73
C VAL A 6 -1.27 -5.08 0.61
N ALA A 7 -1.69 -4.01 -0.04
CA ALA A 7 -0.86 -2.82 -0.23
C ALA A 7 -1.51 -1.58 0.37
N LEU A 8 -0.70 -0.78 1.06
CA LEU A 8 -1.10 0.56 1.49
C LEU A 8 -0.62 1.54 0.43
N LEU A 9 -1.56 2.23 -0.19
CA LEU A 9 -1.27 3.20 -1.25
C LEU A 9 -1.25 4.60 -0.69
N LEU A 10 -0.24 5.37 -1.06
CA LEU A 10 -0.17 6.80 -0.79
C LEU A 10 -0.56 7.54 -2.06
N ILE A 11 -1.67 8.27 -2.00
CA ILE A 11 -2.24 8.98 -3.14
C ILE A 11 -2.11 10.47 -2.89
N LEU A 12 -1.40 11.16 -3.78
CA LEU A 12 -1.21 12.60 -3.71
C LEU A 12 -1.88 13.25 -4.92
N ASN A 13 -2.87 14.11 -4.66
CA ASN A 13 -3.63 14.81 -5.70
C ASN A 13 -4.17 13.86 -6.79
N GLY A 14 -4.69 12.71 -6.37
CA GLY A 14 -5.27 11.72 -7.26
C GLY A 14 -4.29 10.76 -7.91
N ASN A 15 -2.99 10.91 -7.66
CA ASN A 15 -1.95 10.04 -8.23
C ASN A 15 -1.33 9.17 -7.16
N ILE A 16 -1.19 7.88 -7.45
CA ILE A 16 -0.50 6.94 -6.57
C ILE A 16 1.00 7.20 -6.68
N ILE A 17 1.62 7.64 -5.58
CA ILE A 17 3.06 7.94 -5.58
C ILE A 17 3.88 6.92 -4.81
N GLU A 18 3.24 6.10 -3.98
CA GLU A 18 3.93 5.10 -3.20
C GLU A 18 3.01 3.94 -2.85
N HIS A 19 3.56 2.74 -2.73
CA HIS A 19 2.84 1.57 -2.26
C HIS A 19 3.73 0.78 -1.31
N THR A 20 3.14 0.35 -0.20
CA THR A 20 3.85 -0.35 0.87
C THR A 20 3.19 -1.70 1.12
N PHE A 21 3.99 -2.76 1.24
CA PHE A 21 3.51 -4.08 1.60
C PHE A 21 2.97 -4.09 3.02
N LYS A 22 1.82 -4.73 3.22
CA LYS A 22 1.25 -5.00 4.55
C LYS A 22 0.95 -6.49 4.68
N ASP A 23 1.09 -7.03 5.89
CA ASP A 23 0.90 -8.46 6.15
C ASP A 23 -0.54 -8.91 5.93
N ASN A 24 -1.50 -8.06 6.27
CA ASN A 24 -2.92 -8.35 6.13
C ASN A 24 -3.72 -7.05 6.08
N LEU A 25 -5.01 -7.18 5.78
CA LEU A 25 -5.90 -6.02 5.65
C LEU A 25 -6.06 -5.27 6.96
N SER A 26 -6.16 -5.98 8.08
CA SER A 26 -6.30 -5.37 9.41
C SER A 26 -5.10 -4.47 9.73
N SER A 27 -3.89 -4.97 9.48
CA SER A 27 -2.65 -4.20 9.66
C SER A 27 -2.61 -2.97 8.76
N CYS A 28 -3.04 -3.14 7.51
CA CYS A 28 -3.10 -2.04 6.54
C CYS A 28 -4.06 -0.93 7.01
N LEU A 29 -5.26 -1.32 7.45
CA LEU A 29 -6.27 -0.36 7.93
C LEU A 29 -5.80 0.41 9.16
N LYS A 30 -5.09 -0.27 10.05
CA LYS A 30 -4.52 0.38 11.23
C LYS A 30 -3.46 1.42 10.83
N SER A 31 -2.57 1.05 9.94
CA SER A 31 -1.52 1.96 9.43
C SER A 31 -2.14 3.14 8.69
N LYS A 32 -3.16 2.87 7.87
CA LYS A 32 -3.90 3.92 7.15
C LYS A 32 -4.50 4.93 8.12
N ARG A 33 -5.13 4.47 9.19
CA ARG A 33 -5.77 5.34 10.17
C ARG A 33 -4.75 6.25 10.85
N ILE A 34 -3.61 5.69 11.24
CA ILE A 34 -2.54 6.45 11.89
C ILE A 34 -1.94 7.47 10.93
N ALA A 35 -1.61 7.05 9.71
CA ALA A 35 -1.00 7.92 8.71
C ALA A 35 -1.95 9.06 8.28
N GLN A 36 -3.24 8.76 8.13
CA GLN A 36 -4.23 9.75 7.69
C GLN A 36 -4.41 10.89 8.71
N ARG A 37 -4.12 10.64 9.98
CA ARG A 37 -4.18 11.67 11.02
C ARG A 37 -3.08 12.71 10.91
N GLU A 38 -1.96 12.35 10.28
CA GLU A 38 -0.77 13.19 10.21
C GLU A 38 -0.67 14.00 8.93
N VAL A 39 -1.62 13.82 8.02
CA VAL A 39 -1.59 14.50 6.70
C VAL A 39 -2.91 15.22 6.44
N ASN A 40 -2.87 16.19 5.51
CA ASN A 40 -4.06 16.90 5.07
C ASN A 40 -4.88 15.98 4.14
N PRO A 41 -6.10 15.55 4.54
CA PRO A 41 -6.89 14.62 3.74
C PRO A 41 -7.40 15.19 2.42
N GLU A 42 -7.30 16.49 2.22
CA GLU A 42 -7.68 17.12 0.95
C GLU A 42 -6.62 16.87 -0.13
N SER A 43 -5.36 16.72 0.28
CA SER A 43 -4.25 16.54 -0.66
C SER A 43 -3.73 15.10 -0.67
N VAL A 44 -3.66 14.47 0.49
CA VAL A 44 -3.03 13.16 0.67
C VAL A 44 -4.04 12.15 1.21
N VAL A 45 -4.23 11.06 0.49
CA VAL A 45 -5.15 9.99 0.87
C VAL A 45 -4.40 8.66 0.90
N PHE A 46 -4.65 7.89 1.94
CA PHE A 46 -4.15 6.52 2.02
C PHE A 46 -5.27 5.55 1.70
N SER A 47 -4.96 4.48 1.01
CA SER A 47 -5.95 3.47 0.63
C SER A 47 -5.35 2.07 0.79
N CYS A 48 -6.14 1.14 1.32
CA CYS A 48 -5.75 -0.26 1.43
C CYS A 48 -6.39 -1.04 0.28
N LYS A 49 -5.57 -1.74 -0.50
CA LYS A 49 -6.03 -2.53 -1.63
C LYS A 49 -5.39 -3.91 -1.62
N ILE A 50 -6.12 -4.89 -2.13
CA ILE A 50 -5.58 -6.22 -2.40
C ILE A 50 -5.12 -6.19 -3.85
N VAL A 51 -3.84 -6.50 -4.07
CA VAL A 51 -3.23 -6.38 -5.38
C VAL A 51 -2.40 -7.61 -5.74
N LYS A 52 -2.31 -7.87 -7.05
CA LYS A 52 -1.33 -8.81 -7.59
C LYS A 52 -0.09 -7.98 -7.91
N ALA A 53 1.04 -8.34 -7.32
CA ALA A 53 2.22 -7.51 -7.39
C ALA A 53 3.49 -8.34 -7.55
N LYS A 54 4.48 -7.72 -8.17
CA LYS A 54 5.84 -8.25 -8.20
C LYS A 54 6.53 -7.77 -6.93
N THR A 55 7.05 -8.72 -6.15
CA THR A 55 7.65 -8.44 -4.84
C THR A 55 9.05 -9.02 -4.73
N GLU A 56 9.82 -8.51 -3.77
CA GLU A 56 11.10 -9.09 -3.39
C GLU A 56 11.32 -8.93 -1.90
N ILE A 57 12.22 -9.74 -1.35
CA ILE A 57 12.62 -9.62 0.05
C ILE A 57 13.87 -8.75 0.09
N TYR A 58 13.81 -7.69 0.90
CA TYR A 58 14.91 -6.75 1.02
C TYR A 58 15.13 -6.41 2.50
N MET A 59 16.34 -6.68 2.98
CA MET A 59 16.74 -6.40 4.38
C MET A 59 15.77 -6.99 5.42
N GLY A 60 15.33 -8.23 5.20
CA GLY A 60 14.42 -8.92 6.11
C GLY A 60 12.95 -8.54 5.99
N GLY A 61 12.60 -7.64 5.09
CA GLY A 61 11.22 -7.22 4.84
C GLY A 61 10.82 -7.44 3.39
N LYS A 62 9.53 -7.52 3.13
CA LYS A 62 9.01 -7.65 1.77
C LYS A 62 8.74 -6.27 1.19
N LYS A 63 9.12 -6.09 -0.07
CA LYS A 63 8.93 -4.84 -0.80
C LYS A 63 8.15 -5.10 -2.08
N ILE A 64 7.18 -4.23 -2.38
CA ILE A 64 6.46 -4.25 -3.64
C ILE A 64 7.29 -3.51 -4.69
N LEU A 65 7.65 -4.19 -5.77
CA LEU A 65 8.37 -3.59 -6.88
C LEU A 65 7.43 -2.96 -7.89
N LYS A 66 6.31 -3.65 -8.17
CA LYS A 66 5.34 -3.21 -9.17
C LYS A 66 3.99 -3.84 -8.90
N ILE A 67 2.93 -3.04 -9.00
CA ILE A 67 1.56 -3.55 -8.94
C ILE A 67 1.13 -3.94 -10.35
N LEU A 68 0.74 -5.20 -10.53
CA LEU A 68 0.32 -5.74 -11.82
C LEU A 68 -1.18 -5.64 -12.02
N GLU A 69 -1.95 -5.81 -10.94
CA GLU A 69 -3.41 -5.85 -11.01
C GLU A 69 -4.01 -5.51 -9.65
N TYR A 70 -5.09 -4.74 -9.64
CA TYR A 70 -5.88 -4.47 -8.45
C TYR A 70 -7.00 -5.50 -8.34
N LYS A 71 -7.15 -6.15 -7.19
CA LYS A 71 -8.14 -7.20 -6.95
C LYS A 71 -9.43 -6.68 -6.33
N ASN A 72 -9.37 -5.48 -5.75
CA ASN A 72 -10.58 -4.86 -5.17
C ASN A 72 -10.60 -3.35 -5.35
#